data_7c3a87217628fc2e9f95da48f228e7d1
#
_entry.id   7c3a87217628fc2e9f95da48f228e7d1
#
_cell.length_a   1.000
_cell.length_b   1.000
_cell.length_c   1.000
_cell.angle_alpha   90.00
_cell.angle_beta   90.00
_cell.angle_gamma   90.00
#
_symmetry.space_group_name_H-M   'P 1'
#
loop_
_entity.id
_entity.type
_entity.pdbx_description
1 polymer ?
#
loop_
_entity_poly.entity_id
_entity_poly.type
_entity_poly.pdbx_seq_one_letter_code
_entity_poly.pdbx_strand_id
1 'polypeptide(L)'
;MKLRSICALGLLLACTDAQAQQFPAEQIKRGAALYVAYCVTCHGWQMEHPGGSFDLRAFPPGQFARFANAVLKGKNAMPPWGDVLGPTEVEALWAYVLAGEKKQ
;
A
#
# COMPACT_ATOMS: atom_id res chain seq x y z
N MET A 1 -19.57 51.37 8.64
CA MET A 1 -19.40 50.86 8.64
C MET A 1 -19.16 49.91 8.61
N LYS A 2 -19.09 49.35 8.52
CA LYS A 2 -18.91 48.55 8.60
C LYS A 2 -18.50 47.47 8.37
N LEU A 3 -18.29 46.80 8.21
CA LEU A 3 -17.93 45.89 8.02
C LEU A 3 -17.66 44.92 8.01
N ARG A 4 -17.37 44.44 7.86
CA ARG A 4 -17.11 43.64 7.83
C ARG A 4 -16.77 42.67 7.81
N SER A 5 -16.60 42.16 7.76
CA SER A 5 -16.29 41.32 7.79
C SER A 5 -15.99 40.36 7.56
N ILE A 6 -15.78 39.89 7.56
CA ILE A 6 -15.50 39.07 7.45
C ILE A 6 -15.15 38.10 7.26
N CYS A 7 -15.04 37.64 7.27
CA CYS A 7 -14.72 36.81 7.07
C CYS A 7 -14.38 35.88 7.10
N ALA A 8 -14.28 35.51 7.28
CA ALA A 8 -13.99 34.66 7.48
C ALA A 8 -13.69 33.72 7.13
N LEU A 9 -13.58 33.30 6.99
CA LEU A 9 -13.33 32.52 6.76
C LEU A 9 -12.96 31.50 6.63
N GLY A 10 -12.79 31.08 6.74
CA GLY A 10 -12.46 30.12 6.63
C GLY A 10 -12.11 29.31 6.41
N LEU A 11 -11.91 28.88 6.38
CA LEU A 11 -11.52 28.12 6.30
C LEU A 11 -11.39 27.12 6.20
N LEU A 12 -11.27 26.54 6.29
CA LEU A 12 -11.11 25.71 6.25
C LEU A 12 -10.72 24.83 5.91
N LEU A 13 -10.55 24.36 5.75
CA LEU A 13 -10.20 23.62 5.43
C LEU A 13 -9.84 22.75 5.26
N ALA A 14 -9.64 22.18 5.31
CA ALA A 14 -9.29 21.42 5.27
C ALA A 14 -9.01 20.43 5.09
N CYS A 15 -8.83 19.79 4.87
CA CYS A 15 -8.51 18.92 4.64
C CYS A 15 -8.26 17.95 4.70
N THR A 16 -8.19 17.43 4.73
CA THR A 16 -7.98 16.58 4.91
C THR A 16 -7.89 15.42 4.33
N ASP A 17 -7.75 14.91 3.70
CA ASP A 17 -7.46 13.84 3.12
C ASP A 17 -6.28 13.27 3.56
N ALA A 18 -5.86 13.49 4.61
CA ALA A 18 -4.64 12.99 5.09
C ALA A 18 -4.63 11.53 5.31
N GLN A 19 -5.78 10.92 5.36
CA GLN A 19 -5.80 9.53 5.61
C GLN A 19 -5.43 8.70 4.44
N ALA A 20 -5.58 9.22 3.25
CA ALA A 20 -5.28 8.43 2.06
C ALA A 20 -3.80 8.45 1.81
N GLN A 21 -3.19 7.30 1.72
CA GLN A 21 -1.81 7.22 1.31
C GLN A 21 -1.72 7.41 -0.18
N GLN A 22 -0.83 8.30 -0.58
CA GLN A 22 -0.62 8.60 -1.98
C GLN A 22 0.70 8.00 -2.41
N PHE A 23 0.70 7.25 -3.49
CA PHE A 23 1.91 6.67 -4.04
C PHE A 23 2.06 7.11 -5.48
N PRO A 24 3.29 7.42 -5.93
CA PRO A 24 3.49 7.72 -7.35
C PRO A 24 3.06 6.55 -8.22
N ALA A 25 2.46 6.89 -9.36
CA ALA A 25 1.98 5.86 -10.28
C ALA A 25 3.09 4.90 -10.71
N GLU A 26 4.31 5.41 -10.90
CA GLU A 26 5.42 4.57 -11.30
C GLU A 26 5.81 3.59 -10.20
N GLN A 27 5.69 4.00 -8.96
CA GLN A 27 5.99 3.10 -7.85
C GLN A 27 4.98 1.98 -7.77
N ILE A 28 3.70 2.30 -7.93
CA ILE A 28 2.65 1.29 -7.95
C ILE A 28 2.88 0.31 -9.10
N LYS A 29 3.23 0.83 -10.27
CA LYS A 29 3.48 0.00 -11.43
C LYS A 29 4.66 -0.94 -11.22
N ARG A 30 5.72 -0.43 -10.60
CA ARG A 30 6.85 -1.27 -10.28
C ARG A 30 6.47 -2.34 -9.27
N GLY A 31 5.68 -1.97 -8.28
CA GLY A 31 5.19 -2.94 -7.31
C GLY A 31 4.36 -4.02 -7.94
N ALA A 32 3.53 -3.66 -8.93
CA ALA A 32 2.73 -4.64 -9.65
C ALA A 32 3.62 -5.65 -10.37
N ALA A 33 4.69 -5.18 -11.00
CA ALA A 33 5.60 -6.08 -11.70
C ALA A 33 6.32 -7.00 -10.73
N LEU A 34 6.75 -6.47 -9.59
CA LEU A 34 7.40 -7.30 -8.57
C LEU A 34 6.43 -8.32 -7.98
N TYR A 35 5.17 -7.91 -7.79
CA TYR A 35 4.17 -8.82 -7.29
C TYR A 35 3.97 -10.01 -8.23
N VAL A 36 3.88 -9.74 -9.52
CA VAL A 36 3.73 -10.82 -10.49
C VAL A 36 4.95 -11.73 -10.48
N ALA A 37 6.14 -11.16 -10.31
CA ALA A 37 7.35 -11.96 -10.35
C ALA A 37 7.50 -12.88 -9.13
N TYR A 38 7.08 -12.43 -7.95
CA TYR A 38 7.45 -13.13 -6.72
C TYR A 38 6.30 -13.52 -5.82
N CYS A 39 5.11 -12.97 -6.02
CA CYS A 39 4.05 -13.11 -5.01
C CYS A 39 2.80 -13.82 -5.54
N VAL A 40 2.59 -13.79 -6.84
CA VAL A 40 1.33 -14.19 -7.43
C VAL A 40 1.03 -15.67 -7.22
N THR A 41 2.05 -16.50 -7.19
CA THR A 41 1.86 -17.94 -7.08
C THR A 41 1.07 -18.30 -5.82
N CYS A 42 1.32 -17.60 -4.73
CA CYS A 42 0.66 -17.88 -3.45
C CYS A 42 -0.48 -16.92 -3.16
N HIS A 43 -0.34 -15.66 -3.57
CA HIS A 43 -1.33 -14.64 -3.21
C HIS A 43 -2.37 -14.37 -4.29
N GLY A 44 -2.19 -14.94 -5.46
CA GLY A 44 -3.21 -14.88 -6.51
C GLY A 44 -3.04 -13.71 -7.45
N TRP A 45 -3.57 -13.87 -8.65
CA TRP A 45 -3.56 -12.82 -9.65
C TRP A 45 -4.32 -11.62 -9.12
N GLN A 46 -3.67 -10.45 -9.17
CA GLN A 46 -4.26 -9.20 -8.69
C GLN A 46 -4.73 -9.29 -7.23
N MET A 47 -4.07 -10.12 -6.45
CA MET A 47 -4.37 -10.35 -5.05
C MET A 47 -5.76 -10.94 -4.81
N GLU A 48 -6.33 -11.54 -5.84
CA GLU A 48 -7.62 -12.23 -5.72
C GLU A 48 -7.38 -13.71 -5.48
N HIS A 49 -8.31 -14.33 -4.80
CA HIS A 49 -8.28 -15.78 -4.61
C HIS A 49 -6.97 -16.26 -4.00
N PRO A 50 -6.60 -15.74 -2.83
CA PRO A 50 -5.29 -16.08 -2.25
C PRO A 50 -5.19 -17.50 -1.71
N GLY A 51 -6.28 -18.28 -1.77
CA GLY A 51 -6.26 -19.62 -1.22
C GLY A 51 -6.05 -19.58 0.27
N GLY A 52 -5.05 -20.30 0.77
CA GLY A 52 -4.75 -20.29 2.19
C GLY A 52 -3.88 -19.14 2.65
N SER A 53 -3.44 -18.27 1.72
CA SER A 53 -2.60 -17.14 2.09
C SER A 53 -3.42 -15.99 2.63
N PHE A 54 -2.75 -15.09 3.35
CA PHE A 54 -3.40 -13.87 3.83
C PHE A 54 -3.89 -13.04 2.65
N ASP A 55 -5.10 -12.53 2.77
CA ASP A 55 -5.67 -11.66 1.73
C ASP A 55 -5.01 -10.28 1.83
N LEU A 56 -4.09 -10.01 0.92
CA LEU A 56 -3.32 -8.78 0.96
C LEU A 56 -4.17 -7.53 0.80
N ARG A 57 -5.36 -7.66 0.17
CA ARG A 57 -6.25 -6.51 0.03
C ARG A 57 -6.81 -6.06 1.37
N ALA A 58 -6.74 -6.91 2.38
CA ALA A 58 -7.18 -6.56 3.72
C ALA A 58 -6.05 -6.06 4.61
N PHE A 59 -4.85 -5.86 4.08
CA PHE A 59 -3.72 -5.45 4.91
C PHE A 59 -3.93 -4.04 5.44
N PRO A 60 -3.74 -3.84 6.76
CA PRO A 60 -3.99 -2.53 7.36
C PRO A 60 -3.00 -1.47 6.86
N PRO A 61 -3.49 -0.31 6.43
CA PRO A 61 -2.60 0.70 5.82
C PRO A 61 -1.51 1.24 6.73
N GLY A 62 -1.71 1.21 8.03
CA GLY A 62 -0.73 1.77 8.95
C GLY A 62 0.37 0.82 9.36
N GLN A 63 0.47 -0.35 8.76
CA GLN A 63 1.37 -1.38 9.27
C GLN A 63 2.44 -1.79 8.28
N PHE A 64 3.13 -0.79 7.73
CA PHE A 64 4.21 -1.09 6.78
C PHE A 64 5.29 -1.96 7.40
N ALA A 65 5.67 -1.70 8.65
CA ALA A 65 6.75 -2.46 9.27
C ALA A 65 6.41 -3.95 9.35
N ARG A 66 5.16 -4.26 9.65
CA ARG A 66 4.72 -5.65 9.70
C ARG A 66 4.78 -6.29 8.32
N PHE A 67 4.36 -5.55 7.30
CA PHE A 67 4.43 -6.01 5.92
C PHE A 67 5.88 -6.27 5.51
N ALA A 68 6.75 -5.29 5.72
CA ALA A 68 8.14 -5.40 5.33
C ALA A 68 8.82 -6.57 6.04
N ASN A 69 8.53 -6.74 7.31
CA ASN A 69 9.13 -7.81 8.09
C ASN A 69 8.72 -9.18 7.55
N ALA A 70 7.45 -9.35 7.21
CA ALA A 70 6.97 -10.61 6.66
C ALA A 70 7.60 -10.91 5.30
N VAL A 71 7.73 -9.88 4.45
CA VAL A 71 8.33 -10.08 3.13
C VAL A 71 9.81 -10.42 3.26
N LEU A 72 10.53 -9.70 4.08
CA LEU A 72 11.98 -9.86 4.16
C LEU A 72 12.40 -11.10 4.92
N LYS A 73 11.69 -11.42 5.97
CA LYS A 73 12.08 -12.53 6.86
C LYS A 73 11.23 -13.77 6.75
N GLY A 74 10.13 -13.66 6.03
CA GLY A 74 9.19 -14.77 5.92
C GLY A 74 8.29 -14.86 7.14
N LYS A 75 7.23 -15.62 7.00
CA LYS A 75 6.30 -15.85 8.09
C LYS A 75 5.50 -17.11 7.79
N ASN A 76 5.55 -18.07 8.71
CA ASN A 76 4.87 -19.35 8.51
C ASN A 76 5.34 -19.99 7.19
N ALA A 77 4.45 -20.29 6.29
CA ALA A 77 4.82 -20.91 5.01
C ALA A 77 5.36 -19.92 3.98
N MET A 78 5.28 -18.63 4.26
CA MET A 78 5.81 -17.62 3.35
C MET A 78 7.32 -17.56 3.47
N PRO A 79 8.07 -17.76 2.38
CA PRO A 79 9.52 -17.73 2.46
C PRO A 79 10.05 -16.31 2.60
N PRO A 80 11.28 -16.16 3.08
CA PRO A 80 11.90 -14.84 3.17
C PRO A 80 12.42 -14.39 1.80
N TRP A 81 12.23 -13.12 1.51
CA TRP A 81 12.65 -12.55 0.24
C TRP A 81 13.77 -11.51 0.40
N GLY A 82 14.35 -11.42 1.60
CA GLY A 82 15.35 -10.40 1.89
C GLY A 82 16.61 -10.47 1.04
N ASP A 83 16.93 -11.64 0.48
CA ASP A 83 18.09 -11.76 -0.39
C ASP A 83 17.80 -11.30 -1.82
N VAL A 84 16.54 -11.13 -2.17
CA VAL A 84 16.13 -10.77 -3.52
C VAL A 84 15.62 -9.34 -3.58
N LEU A 85 14.90 -8.91 -2.55
CA LEU A 85 14.21 -7.62 -2.55
C LEU A 85 14.87 -6.68 -1.56
N GLY A 86 15.26 -5.51 -2.05
CA GLY A 86 15.78 -4.47 -1.19
C GLY A 86 14.68 -3.54 -0.70
N PRO A 87 15.06 -2.49 0.04
CA PRO A 87 14.06 -1.60 0.64
C PRO A 87 13.17 -0.91 -0.39
N THR A 88 13.73 -0.47 -1.52
CA THR A 88 12.91 0.21 -2.52
C THR A 88 11.93 -0.74 -3.17
N GLU A 89 12.31 -2.00 -3.36
CA GLU A 89 11.39 -2.99 -3.90
C GLU A 89 10.26 -3.29 -2.93
N VAL A 90 10.58 -3.40 -1.65
CA VAL A 90 9.55 -3.64 -0.64
C VAL A 90 8.58 -2.47 -0.57
N GLU A 91 9.09 -1.25 -0.68
CA GLU A 91 8.22 -0.07 -0.70
C GLU A 91 7.33 -0.04 -1.93
N ALA A 92 7.86 -0.48 -3.08
CA ALA A 92 7.03 -0.55 -4.28
C ALA A 92 5.94 -1.60 -4.14
N LEU A 93 6.27 -2.75 -3.58
CA LEU A 93 5.27 -3.77 -3.30
C LEU A 93 4.19 -3.26 -2.35
N TRP A 94 4.60 -2.52 -1.32
CA TRP A 94 3.65 -1.92 -0.39
C TRP A 94 2.70 -0.98 -1.11
N ALA A 95 3.24 -0.14 -2.01
CA ALA A 95 2.42 0.78 -2.78
C ALA A 95 1.39 0.02 -3.61
N TYR A 96 1.80 -1.08 -4.24
CA TYR A 96 0.88 -1.89 -5.01
C TYR A 96 -0.18 -2.53 -4.14
N VAL A 97 0.21 -3.08 -3.00
CA VAL A 97 -0.75 -3.75 -2.11
C VAL A 97 -1.82 -2.79 -1.64
N LEU A 98 -1.43 -1.57 -1.30
CA LEU A 98 -2.41 -0.60 -0.77
C LEU A 98 -3.20 0.12 -1.84
N ALA A 99 -2.61 0.36 -3.00
CA ALA A 99 -3.22 1.26 -3.96
C ALA A 99 -3.27 0.72 -5.39
N GLY A 100 -2.73 -0.46 -5.63
CA GLY A 100 -2.53 -0.92 -7.00
C GLY A 100 -3.74 -1.50 -7.68
N GLU A 101 -4.55 -2.24 -6.95
CA GLU A 101 -5.74 -2.83 -7.52
C GLU A 101 -6.95 -2.21 -6.88
N LYS A 102 -8.03 -2.15 -7.65
CA LYS A 102 -9.24 -1.57 -7.09
C LYS A 102 -9.81 -2.47 -6.05
N LYS A 103 -10.17 -1.87 -4.95
CA LYS A 103 -10.87 -2.59 -3.90
C LYS A 103 -12.36 -2.50 -4.15
N GLN A 104 -12.98 -3.62 -4.11
CA GLN A 104 -14.42 -3.68 -4.40
C GLN A 104 -15.27 -3.63 -3.17
#